data_c771c344d3101b37bbe35aa7ddff4f85
#
_entry.id   c771c344d3101b37bbe35aa7ddff4f85
#
_cell.length_a   1.000
_cell.length_b   1.000
_cell.length_c   1.000
_cell.angle_alpha   90.00
_cell.angle_beta   90.00
_cell.angle_gamma   90.00
#
_symmetry.space_group_name_H-M   'P 1'
#
loop_
_entity.id
_entity.type
_entity.pdbx_description
1 polymer ?
#
loop_
_entity_poly.entity_id
_entity_poly.type
_entity_poly.pdbx_seq_one_letter_code
_entity_poly.pdbx_strand_id
1 'polypeptide(L)'
;MKVVKILYGLMMVLVLFGCSTSLQKNFPEDMVFIPEGPFTMGYAIENNNEWGDMDEDPVHEVTLSPYWMDKYEVTSSDFAKFLNSNQGAAPRFIEITPSVTIEYVEGKYQPRTGLENFPINRVSWYGADAYCQWQGKRLPTEAEWEKAARGTDQRIFPWGDEFPDNSRVTFRRKFSNLGFNVMEPVDSMRRGVSPYGVHHMAGNVWEWVADWFDGG
;
A
#
# COMPACT_ATOMS: atom_id res chain seq x y z
N MET A 1 -64.87 56.31 21.68
CA MET A 1 -63.42 56.06 21.42
C MET A 1 -63.13 54.60 21.84
N LYS A 2 -63.05 53.71 20.88
CA LYS A 2 -62.75 52.31 21.13
C LYS A 2 -61.25 52.06 20.79
N VAL A 3 -60.47 51.65 21.79
CA VAL A 3 -59.06 51.32 21.64
C VAL A 3 -58.97 49.85 21.23
N VAL A 4 -58.45 49.55 20.05
CA VAL A 4 -58.20 48.20 19.59
C VAL A 4 -56.78 47.80 20.02
N LYS A 5 -56.67 46.79 20.88
CA LYS A 5 -55.38 46.15 21.21
C LYS A 5 -55.02 45.12 20.14
N ILE A 6 -53.94 45.38 19.42
CA ILE A 6 -53.33 44.41 18.49
C ILE A 6 -52.40 43.51 19.31
N LEU A 7 -52.74 42.21 19.40
CA LEU A 7 -51.87 41.18 19.95
C LEU A 7 -50.88 40.72 18.85
N TYR A 8 -49.61 41.02 19.04
CA TYR A 8 -48.55 40.43 18.24
C TYR A 8 -48.26 39.02 18.76
N GLY A 9 -48.71 38.00 18.05
CA GLY A 9 -48.31 36.63 18.27
C GLY A 9 -46.87 36.42 17.83
N LEU A 10 -45.97 36.15 18.78
CA LEU A 10 -44.61 35.76 18.53
C LEU A 10 -44.58 34.29 18.06
N MET A 11 -44.46 34.10 16.74
CA MET A 11 -44.31 32.79 16.15
C MET A 11 -42.85 32.33 16.34
N MET A 12 -42.62 31.50 17.36
CA MET A 12 -41.31 30.90 17.63
C MET A 12 -41.07 29.80 16.61
N VAL A 13 -40.26 30.07 15.57
CA VAL A 13 -39.79 29.09 14.62
C VAL A 13 -38.71 28.23 15.33
N LEU A 14 -39.08 27.01 15.75
CA LEU A 14 -38.11 26.04 16.20
C LEU A 14 -37.32 25.55 14.98
N VAL A 15 -36.14 26.09 14.77
CA VAL A 15 -35.15 25.51 13.84
C VAL A 15 -34.56 24.27 14.51
N LEU A 16 -35.10 23.10 14.16
CA LEU A 16 -34.48 21.83 14.49
C LEU A 16 -33.18 21.72 13.70
N PHE A 17 -32.06 22.10 14.31
CA PHE A 17 -30.75 21.67 13.84
C PHE A 17 -30.69 20.15 13.94
N GLY A 18 -30.99 19.47 12.85
CA GLY A 18 -30.68 18.07 12.69
C GLY A 18 -29.17 17.92 12.82
N CYS A 19 -28.73 17.44 13.97
CA CYS A 19 -27.36 16.97 14.14
C CYS A 19 -27.19 15.74 13.23
N SER A 20 -26.79 15.98 11.98
CA SER A 20 -26.21 14.92 11.16
C SER A 20 -24.92 14.49 11.84
N THR A 21 -25.03 13.50 12.72
CA THR A 21 -23.86 12.71 13.08
C THR A 21 -23.43 11.99 11.80
N SER A 22 -22.60 12.65 10.99
CA SER A 22 -21.79 11.93 10.02
C SER A 22 -21.03 10.89 10.83
N LEU A 23 -21.35 9.62 10.61
CA LEU A 23 -20.50 8.51 10.99
C LEU A 23 -19.17 8.76 10.28
N GLN A 24 -18.27 9.48 10.95
CA GLN A 24 -16.91 9.62 10.55
C GLN A 24 -16.34 8.22 10.70
N LYS A 25 -16.37 7.44 9.59
CA LYS A 25 -15.66 6.16 9.53
C LYS A 25 -14.23 6.50 9.90
N ASN A 26 -13.78 5.97 11.05
CA ASN A 26 -12.36 5.99 11.41
C ASN A 26 -11.65 5.15 10.36
N PHE A 27 -11.15 5.80 9.34
CA PHE A 27 -10.30 5.16 8.34
C PHE A 27 -8.95 4.88 9.01
N PRO A 28 -8.36 3.70 8.80
CA PRO A 28 -7.02 3.41 9.30
C PRO A 28 -6.05 4.47 8.76
N GLU A 29 -5.31 5.14 9.64
CA GLU A 29 -4.37 6.21 9.26
C GLU A 29 -3.28 5.73 8.29
N ASP A 30 -2.99 4.43 8.34
CA ASP A 30 -1.94 3.77 7.55
C ASP A 30 -2.44 3.13 6.24
N MET A 31 -3.70 3.35 5.87
CA MET A 31 -4.27 2.84 4.62
C MET A 31 -4.76 3.97 3.72
N VAL A 32 -4.75 3.71 2.42
CA VAL A 32 -5.32 4.60 1.40
C VAL A 32 -6.54 3.95 0.75
N PHE A 33 -7.51 4.77 0.39
CA PHE A 33 -8.72 4.33 -0.30
C PHE A 33 -8.50 4.36 -1.81
N ILE A 34 -8.73 3.22 -2.47
CA ILE A 34 -8.71 3.10 -3.92
C ILE A 34 -10.17 3.00 -4.39
N PRO A 35 -10.67 3.97 -5.19
CA PRO A 35 -12.07 4.01 -5.61
C PRO A 35 -12.39 2.89 -6.59
N GLU A 36 -13.66 2.51 -6.62
CA GLU A 36 -14.19 1.60 -7.63
C GLU A 36 -14.03 2.15 -9.06
N GLY A 37 -14.16 1.29 -10.03
CA GLY A 37 -14.22 1.65 -11.43
C GLY A 37 -13.14 1.02 -12.30
N PRO A 38 -13.20 1.28 -13.61
CA PRO A 38 -12.30 0.72 -14.59
C PRO A 38 -10.90 1.36 -14.52
N PHE A 39 -9.91 0.60 -14.95
CA PHE A 39 -8.56 1.07 -15.30
C PHE A 39 -7.99 0.18 -16.40
N THR A 40 -7.01 0.69 -17.11
CA THR A 40 -6.27 -0.08 -18.12
C THR A 40 -5.12 -0.80 -17.44
N MET A 41 -5.17 -2.13 -17.41
CA MET A 41 -4.12 -3.00 -16.89
C MET A 41 -3.17 -3.42 -18.01
N GLY A 42 -1.90 -3.58 -17.67
CA GLY A 42 -0.86 -3.98 -18.61
C GLY A 42 -0.16 -2.80 -19.30
N TYR A 43 0.85 -3.13 -20.06
CA TYR A 43 1.67 -2.16 -20.77
C TYR A 43 1.96 -2.63 -22.20
N ALA A 44 1.55 -1.85 -23.22
CA ALA A 44 1.77 -2.21 -24.62
C ALA A 44 3.22 -1.87 -25.05
N ILE A 45 3.97 -2.87 -25.47
CA ILE A 45 5.34 -2.74 -25.99
C ILE A 45 5.41 -1.82 -27.23
N GLU A 46 4.31 -1.71 -27.97
CA GLU A 46 4.23 -0.85 -29.18
C GLU A 46 4.48 0.63 -28.90
N ASN A 47 4.44 1.06 -27.65
CA ASN A 47 4.70 2.45 -27.24
C ASN A 47 6.20 2.84 -27.25
N ASN A 48 7.09 2.00 -27.79
CA ASN A 48 8.55 2.24 -27.88
C ASN A 48 9.21 2.59 -26.53
N ASN A 49 8.69 2.06 -25.45
CA ASN A 49 9.13 2.39 -24.11
C ASN A 49 9.94 1.22 -23.55
N GLU A 50 11.15 1.47 -23.09
CA GLU A 50 12.12 0.48 -22.61
C GLU A 50 11.72 -0.14 -21.24
N TRP A 51 10.49 0.13 -20.72
CA TRP A 51 10.10 -0.14 -19.35
C TRP A 51 9.01 -1.21 -19.17
N GLY A 52 8.37 -1.65 -20.26
CA GLY A 52 7.40 -2.75 -20.23
C GLY A 52 8.04 -4.11 -20.50
N ASP A 53 7.47 -5.17 -19.96
CA ASP A 53 7.88 -6.54 -20.23
C ASP A 53 6.80 -7.28 -21.04
N MET A 54 7.17 -8.38 -21.72
CA MET A 54 6.25 -9.13 -22.60
C MET A 54 5.11 -9.82 -21.83
N ASP A 55 5.27 -10.03 -20.54
CA ASP A 55 4.27 -10.61 -19.65
C ASP A 55 3.23 -9.60 -19.16
N GLU A 56 3.36 -8.32 -19.52
CA GLU A 56 2.36 -7.27 -19.26
C GLU A 56 1.33 -7.13 -20.40
N ASP A 57 1.47 -7.86 -21.50
CA ASP A 57 0.52 -7.93 -22.61
C ASP A 57 -0.53 -9.07 -22.42
N PRO A 58 -1.75 -8.94 -22.95
CA PRO A 58 -2.29 -7.76 -23.65
C PRO A 58 -2.84 -6.70 -22.70
N VAL A 59 -2.70 -5.44 -23.10
CA VAL A 59 -3.39 -4.33 -22.43
C VAL A 59 -4.90 -4.55 -22.49
N HIS A 60 -5.58 -4.48 -21.35
CA HIS A 60 -7.02 -4.71 -21.24
C HIS A 60 -7.66 -3.88 -20.12
N GLU A 61 -8.98 -3.69 -20.21
CA GLU A 61 -9.72 -2.96 -19.17
C GLU A 61 -10.14 -3.91 -18.05
N VAL A 62 -9.87 -3.51 -16.80
CA VAL A 62 -10.31 -4.21 -15.59
C VAL A 62 -11.15 -3.27 -14.76
N THR A 63 -12.32 -3.75 -14.29
CA THR A 63 -13.17 -3.00 -13.35
C THR A 63 -13.06 -3.62 -11.95
N LEU A 64 -12.67 -2.82 -10.98
CA LEU A 64 -12.51 -3.22 -9.59
C LEU A 64 -13.57 -2.57 -8.70
N SER A 65 -13.98 -3.32 -7.66
CA SER A 65 -14.71 -2.76 -6.51
C SER A 65 -13.77 -1.88 -5.68
N PRO A 66 -14.29 -0.95 -4.84
CA PRO A 66 -13.43 -0.13 -4.00
C PRO A 66 -12.74 -0.95 -2.93
N TYR A 67 -11.52 -0.60 -2.58
CA TYR A 67 -10.74 -1.30 -1.56
C TYR A 67 -9.82 -0.35 -0.80
N TRP A 68 -9.25 -0.85 0.30
CA TRP A 68 -8.22 -0.18 1.07
C TRP A 68 -6.90 -0.90 0.89
N MET A 69 -5.83 -0.15 0.71
CA MET A 69 -4.46 -0.66 0.59
C MET A 69 -3.58 -0.03 1.66
N ASP A 70 -2.66 -0.79 2.23
CA ASP A 70 -1.66 -0.25 3.12
C ASP A 70 -0.83 0.80 2.38
N LYS A 71 -0.57 1.90 3.06
CA LYS A 71 0.16 3.03 2.48
C LYS A 71 1.65 2.74 2.31
N TYR A 72 2.15 1.84 3.12
CA TYR A 72 3.56 1.48 3.21
C TYR A 72 3.74 -0.03 3.14
N GLU A 73 4.90 -0.45 2.67
CA GLU A 73 5.37 -1.82 2.80
C GLU A 73 5.39 -2.26 4.27
N VAL A 74 5.24 -3.54 4.53
CA VAL A 74 5.30 -4.09 5.89
C VAL A 74 6.69 -3.88 6.48
N THR A 75 6.76 -3.26 7.65
CA THR A 75 8.04 -2.98 8.30
C THR A 75 8.66 -4.23 8.92
N SER A 76 9.98 -4.22 9.08
CA SER A 76 10.72 -5.24 9.84
C SER A 76 10.20 -5.37 11.27
N SER A 77 9.83 -4.24 11.91
CA SER A 77 9.24 -4.23 13.26
C SER A 77 7.91 -4.97 13.32
N ASP A 78 7.00 -4.73 12.37
CA ASP A 78 5.67 -5.33 12.41
C ASP A 78 5.71 -6.81 12.06
N PHE A 79 6.53 -7.20 11.09
CA PHE A 79 6.71 -8.60 10.75
C PHE A 79 7.38 -9.39 11.89
N ALA A 80 8.33 -8.79 12.62
CA ALA A 80 8.93 -9.43 13.80
C ALA A 80 7.90 -9.68 14.92
N LYS A 81 6.93 -8.77 15.14
CA LYS A 81 5.81 -8.99 16.08
C LYS A 81 4.95 -10.19 15.66
N PHE A 82 4.63 -10.29 14.37
CA PHE A 82 3.89 -11.42 13.80
C PHE A 82 4.63 -12.75 14.02
N LEU A 83 5.93 -12.80 13.70
CA LEU A 83 6.73 -14.00 13.89
C LEU A 83 6.79 -14.44 15.35
N ASN A 84 6.91 -13.50 16.29
CA ASN A 84 6.92 -13.80 17.72
C ASN A 84 5.58 -14.35 18.20
N SER A 85 4.47 -13.97 17.58
CA SER A 85 3.15 -14.55 17.85
C SER A 85 2.96 -15.94 17.20
N ASN A 86 3.82 -16.34 16.26
CA ASN A 86 3.69 -17.53 15.43
C ASN A 86 5.01 -18.34 15.33
N GLN A 87 5.80 -18.38 16.39
CA GLN A 87 7.17 -18.92 16.37
C GLN A 87 7.30 -20.34 15.77
N GLY A 88 6.34 -21.23 16.05
CA GLY A 88 6.37 -22.58 15.54
C GLY A 88 6.26 -22.70 14.01
N ALA A 89 5.66 -21.71 13.35
CA ALA A 89 5.49 -21.66 11.89
C ALA A 89 6.49 -20.70 11.19
N ALA A 90 7.27 -19.94 11.94
CA ALA A 90 8.16 -18.90 11.41
C ALA A 90 9.13 -19.41 10.32
N PRO A 91 9.73 -20.61 10.39
CA PRO A 91 10.61 -21.11 9.33
C PRO A 91 9.91 -21.31 7.98
N ARG A 92 8.56 -21.42 7.96
CA ARG A 92 7.77 -21.49 6.74
C ARG A 92 7.53 -20.10 6.13
N PHE A 93 7.59 -19.06 6.94
CA PHE A 93 7.20 -17.72 6.56
C PHE A 93 8.37 -16.88 6.05
N ILE A 94 9.58 -17.13 6.57
CA ILE A 94 10.75 -16.31 6.27
C ILE A 94 12.04 -17.12 6.36
N GLU A 95 13.01 -16.78 5.51
CA GLU A 95 14.36 -17.29 5.58
C GLU A 95 15.27 -16.30 6.34
N ILE A 96 15.77 -16.71 7.50
CA ILE A 96 16.70 -15.89 8.29
C ILE A 96 18.13 -16.03 7.74
N THR A 97 18.57 -15.02 7.01
CA THR A 97 19.93 -14.93 6.43
C THR A 97 20.60 -13.62 6.87
N PRO A 98 21.91 -13.45 6.61
CA PRO A 98 22.57 -12.18 6.87
C PRO A 98 21.98 -10.98 6.13
N SER A 99 21.25 -11.21 5.02
CA SER A 99 20.65 -10.17 4.18
C SER A 99 19.17 -9.90 4.46
N VAL A 100 18.57 -10.55 5.46
CA VAL A 100 17.22 -10.22 5.92
C VAL A 100 17.27 -9.12 6.98
N THR A 101 16.26 -8.25 6.99
CA THR A 101 16.21 -7.08 7.88
C THR A 101 15.89 -7.41 9.35
N ILE A 102 15.58 -8.66 9.65
CA ILE A 102 15.35 -9.16 11.02
C ILE A 102 16.39 -10.22 11.41
N GLU A 103 16.50 -10.48 12.70
CA GLU A 103 17.35 -11.52 13.26
C GLU A 103 16.62 -12.27 14.38
N TYR A 104 17.12 -13.47 14.71
CA TYR A 104 16.60 -14.27 15.82
C TYR A 104 17.64 -14.32 16.92
N VAL A 105 17.37 -13.66 18.04
CA VAL A 105 18.29 -13.50 19.18
C VAL A 105 17.54 -13.84 20.46
N GLU A 106 18.17 -14.68 21.30
CA GLU A 106 17.62 -15.06 22.62
C GLU A 106 16.15 -15.54 22.59
N GLY A 107 15.80 -16.28 21.55
CA GLY A 107 14.45 -16.86 21.43
C GLY A 107 13.40 -15.91 20.86
N LYS A 108 13.79 -14.75 20.32
CA LYS A 108 12.88 -13.73 19.75
C LYS A 108 13.34 -13.26 18.39
N TYR A 109 12.37 -12.97 17.53
CA TYR A 109 12.57 -12.23 16.30
C TYR A 109 12.57 -10.74 16.59
N GLN A 110 13.55 -10.02 16.07
CA GLN A 110 13.67 -8.57 16.21
C GLN A 110 14.25 -7.95 14.94
N PRO A 111 13.93 -6.70 14.63
CA PRO A 111 14.64 -5.98 13.57
C PRO A 111 16.12 -5.88 13.89
N ARG A 112 16.97 -5.93 12.86
CA ARG A 112 18.37 -5.51 13.05
C ARG A 112 18.42 -4.04 13.39
N THR A 113 19.34 -3.66 14.25
CA THR A 113 19.51 -2.27 14.73
C THR A 113 19.56 -1.29 13.56
N GLY A 114 18.69 -0.29 13.58
CA GLY A 114 18.55 0.73 12.53
C GLY A 114 17.71 0.33 11.32
N LEU A 115 17.15 -0.89 11.31
CA LEU A 115 16.29 -1.39 10.21
C LEU A 115 14.83 -1.56 10.65
N GLU A 116 14.43 -0.96 11.76
CA GLU A 116 13.09 -1.07 12.35
C GLU A 116 11.99 -0.63 11.36
N ASN A 117 12.23 0.48 10.65
CA ASN A 117 11.31 1.09 9.68
C ASN A 117 11.65 0.74 8.21
N PHE A 118 12.49 -0.26 7.99
CA PHE A 118 12.77 -0.77 6.64
C PHE A 118 11.77 -1.86 6.28
N PRO A 119 11.50 -2.08 4.98
CA PRO A 119 10.63 -3.15 4.56
C PRO A 119 11.21 -4.51 4.98
N ILE A 120 10.33 -5.42 5.36
CA ILE A 120 10.72 -6.81 5.51
C ILE A 120 11.03 -7.41 4.14
N ASN A 121 12.07 -8.21 4.05
CA ASN A 121 12.45 -8.89 2.83
C ASN A 121 12.60 -10.41 3.06
N ARG A 122 12.79 -11.20 1.99
CA ARG A 122 12.94 -12.66 2.03
C ARG A 122 11.77 -13.43 2.66
N VAL A 123 10.60 -12.83 2.61
CA VAL A 123 9.35 -13.45 3.05
C VAL A 123 8.84 -14.38 1.97
N SER A 124 8.36 -15.56 2.35
CA SER A 124 7.65 -16.43 1.42
C SER A 124 6.24 -15.91 1.15
N TRP A 125 5.62 -16.33 0.05
CA TRP A 125 4.21 -16.02 -0.21
C TRP A 125 3.32 -16.43 0.97
N TYR A 126 3.55 -17.60 1.55
CA TYR A 126 2.83 -18.07 2.74
C TYR A 126 3.03 -17.16 3.95
N GLY A 127 4.21 -16.57 4.09
CA GLY A 127 4.50 -15.62 5.17
C GLY A 127 3.77 -14.31 4.98
N ALA A 128 3.72 -13.81 3.76
CA ALA A 128 2.99 -12.58 3.42
C ALA A 128 1.47 -12.76 3.61
N ASP A 129 0.90 -13.85 3.09
CA ASP A 129 -0.52 -14.16 3.26
C ASP A 129 -0.90 -14.35 4.73
N ALA A 130 -0.11 -15.13 5.49
CA ALA A 130 -0.35 -15.34 6.92
C ALA A 130 -0.23 -14.05 7.74
N TYR A 131 0.70 -13.15 7.39
CA TYR A 131 0.80 -11.83 8.01
C TYR A 131 -0.44 -10.98 7.75
N CYS A 132 -0.89 -10.91 6.50
CA CYS A 132 -2.10 -10.18 6.15
C CYS A 132 -3.33 -10.72 6.92
N GLN A 133 -3.51 -12.04 6.97
CA GLN A 133 -4.60 -12.66 7.74
C GLN A 133 -4.50 -12.37 9.24
N TRP A 134 -3.29 -12.37 9.81
CA TRP A 134 -3.07 -12.02 11.22
C TRP A 134 -3.48 -10.57 11.51
N GLN A 135 -3.32 -9.67 10.55
CA GLN A 135 -3.77 -8.28 10.62
C GLN A 135 -5.27 -8.09 10.28
N GLY A 136 -6.01 -9.17 9.97
CA GLY A 136 -7.39 -9.08 9.49
C GLY A 136 -7.52 -8.51 8.06
N LYS A 137 -6.47 -8.64 7.26
CA LYS A 137 -6.35 -8.18 5.88
C LYS A 137 -6.14 -9.38 4.94
N ARG A 138 -5.87 -9.11 3.68
CA ARG A 138 -5.46 -10.07 2.66
C ARG A 138 -4.39 -9.47 1.76
N LEU A 139 -3.71 -10.29 0.99
CA LEU A 139 -2.88 -9.82 -0.12
C LEU A 139 -3.77 -9.12 -1.17
N PRO A 140 -3.27 -8.08 -1.84
CA PRO A 140 -3.94 -7.51 -3.00
C PRO A 140 -3.90 -8.51 -4.16
N THR A 141 -4.86 -8.42 -5.08
CA THR A 141 -4.70 -9.02 -6.39
C THR A 141 -3.70 -8.21 -7.22
N GLU A 142 -3.15 -8.81 -8.28
CA GLU A 142 -2.27 -8.12 -9.22
C GLU A 142 -2.95 -6.87 -9.80
N ALA A 143 -4.21 -6.98 -10.23
CA ALA A 143 -5.00 -5.86 -10.73
C ALA A 143 -5.23 -4.76 -9.67
N GLU A 144 -5.45 -5.12 -8.41
CA GLU A 144 -5.55 -4.15 -7.33
C GLU A 144 -4.20 -3.44 -7.09
N TRP A 145 -3.11 -4.20 -7.10
CA TRP A 145 -1.76 -3.66 -6.94
C TRP A 145 -1.42 -2.68 -8.06
N GLU A 146 -1.66 -3.06 -9.33
CA GLU A 146 -1.35 -2.21 -10.47
C GLU A 146 -2.21 -0.94 -10.49
N LYS A 147 -3.53 -1.05 -10.23
CA LYS A 147 -4.39 0.14 -10.12
C LYS A 147 -3.92 1.09 -9.02
N ALA A 148 -3.51 0.55 -7.87
CA ALA A 148 -2.97 1.37 -6.77
C ALA A 148 -1.67 2.06 -7.15
N ALA A 149 -0.82 1.41 -7.96
CA ALA A 149 0.44 1.96 -8.44
C ALA A 149 0.25 3.03 -9.51
N ARG A 150 -0.55 2.75 -10.54
CA ARG A 150 -0.61 3.55 -11.78
C ARG A 150 -1.86 4.40 -11.93
N GLY A 151 -2.89 4.20 -11.10
CA GLY A 151 -4.13 4.96 -11.22
C GLY A 151 -4.96 4.54 -12.44
N THR A 152 -5.58 5.53 -13.09
CA THR A 152 -6.50 5.30 -14.22
C THR A 152 -6.11 6.05 -15.50
N ASP A 153 -4.98 6.74 -15.50
CA ASP A 153 -4.50 7.60 -16.59
C ASP A 153 -3.37 6.99 -17.42
N GLN A 154 -3.10 5.69 -17.23
CA GLN A 154 -2.12 4.90 -18.00
C GLN A 154 -0.66 5.41 -17.84
N ARG A 155 -0.35 6.09 -16.73
CA ARG A 155 1.02 6.52 -16.45
C ARG A 155 1.99 5.35 -16.38
N ILE A 156 3.25 5.60 -16.74
CA ILE A 156 4.30 4.56 -16.77
C ILE A 156 4.73 4.19 -15.35
N PHE A 157 4.97 5.19 -14.52
CA PHE A 157 5.43 5.01 -13.13
C PHE A 157 4.39 5.55 -12.13
N PRO A 158 4.46 5.15 -10.87
CA PRO A 158 3.55 5.66 -9.84
C PRO A 158 3.48 7.21 -9.76
N TRP A 159 4.59 7.90 -10.02
CA TRP A 159 4.69 9.37 -10.01
C TRP A 159 4.36 10.05 -11.34
N GLY A 160 4.07 9.31 -12.40
CA GLY A 160 3.81 9.82 -13.76
C GLY A 160 4.81 9.28 -14.80
N ASP A 161 5.05 10.02 -15.88
CA ASP A 161 5.86 9.55 -17.01
C ASP A 161 7.31 10.09 -16.99
N GLU A 162 7.68 10.82 -15.94
CA GLU A 162 9.03 11.34 -15.78
C GLU A 162 10.03 10.21 -15.50
N PHE A 163 11.20 10.30 -16.11
CA PHE A 163 12.25 9.30 -15.93
C PHE A 163 12.62 9.07 -14.46
N PRO A 164 12.86 7.81 -14.04
CA PRO A 164 13.24 7.50 -12.66
C PRO A 164 14.52 8.19 -12.21
N ASP A 165 14.50 8.76 -11.01
CA ASP A 165 15.67 9.34 -10.35
C ASP A 165 15.73 8.95 -8.86
N ASN A 166 16.87 9.18 -8.23
CA ASN A 166 17.12 8.81 -6.82
C ASN A 166 16.26 9.57 -5.79
N SER A 167 15.43 10.54 -6.19
CA SER A 167 14.48 11.21 -5.31
C SER A 167 13.10 10.56 -5.31
N ARG A 168 12.84 9.66 -6.24
CA ARG A 168 11.55 8.99 -6.47
C ARG A 168 11.60 7.51 -6.17
N VAL A 169 12.73 6.86 -6.50
CA VAL A 169 12.84 5.40 -6.43
C VAL A 169 14.26 4.95 -6.13
N THR A 170 14.37 3.84 -5.43
CA THR A 170 15.64 3.13 -5.25
C THR A 170 15.85 2.18 -6.42
N PHE A 171 16.66 2.57 -7.38
CA PHE A 171 16.98 1.72 -8.52
C PHE A 171 18.47 1.81 -8.88
N ARG A 172 19.00 0.79 -9.59
CA ARG A 172 20.39 0.70 -10.05
C ARG A 172 21.45 0.91 -8.96
N ARG A 173 21.09 0.74 -7.68
CA ARG A 173 22.06 0.75 -6.59
C ARG A 173 22.88 -0.53 -6.59
N LYS A 174 24.16 -0.42 -6.29
CA LYS A 174 25.03 -1.59 -6.15
C LYS A 174 24.70 -2.33 -4.87
N PHE A 175 24.40 -3.62 -4.98
CA PHE A 175 24.24 -4.46 -3.80
C PHE A 175 25.53 -4.48 -2.98
N SER A 176 25.42 -4.24 -1.67
CA SER A 176 26.44 -4.63 -0.72
C SER A 176 26.34 -6.12 -0.44
N ASN A 177 27.36 -6.70 0.21
CA ASN A 177 27.31 -8.12 0.63
C ASN A 177 26.12 -8.43 1.56
N LEU A 178 25.52 -7.43 2.20
CA LEU A 178 24.35 -7.56 3.08
C LEU A 178 23.01 -7.18 2.38
N GLY A 179 23.06 -6.48 1.24
CA GLY A 179 21.86 -6.12 0.47
C GLY A 179 21.08 -4.89 0.99
N PHE A 180 21.33 -4.43 2.21
CA PHE A 180 20.53 -3.35 2.85
C PHE A 180 20.71 -1.96 2.23
N ASN A 181 21.83 -1.72 1.56
CA ASN A 181 22.12 -0.42 0.92
C ASN A 181 21.27 -0.15 -0.35
N VAL A 182 20.45 -1.09 -0.74
CA VAL A 182 19.52 -0.94 -1.88
C VAL A 182 18.09 -0.69 -1.45
N MET A 183 17.83 -0.75 -0.14
CA MET A 183 16.52 -0.46 0.45
C MET A 183 16.51 0.90 1.16
N GLU A 184 15.33 1.44 1.33
CA GLU A 184 15.06 2.68 2.06
C GLU A 184 13.95 2.44 3.09
N PRO A 185 13.82 3.29 4.14
CA PRO A 185 12.66 3.26 5.02
C PRO A 185 11.35 3.38 4.26
N VAL A 186 10.31 2.68 4.72
CA VAL A 186 9.01 2.58 4.02
C VAL A 186 8.29 3.92 3.83
N ASP A 187 8.60 4.94 4.62
CA ASP A 187 8.02 6.29 4.54
C ASP A 187 8.90 7.30 3.77
N SER A 188 9.96 6.81 3.13
CA SER A 188 10.88 7.61 2.32
C SER A 188 10.36 7.84 0.89
N MET A 189 11.18 8.40 0.01
CA MET A 189 10.91 8.60 -1.43
C MET A 189 9.56 9.25 -1.74
N ARG A 190 9.17 10.28 -1.00
CA ARG A 190 7.85 10.93 -1.09
C ARG A 190 7.49 11.50 -2.46
N ARG A 191 8.46 11.66 -3.36
CA ARG A 191 8.23 12.07 -4.76
C ARG A 191 7.90 10.90 -5.68
N GLY A 192 8.07 9.67 -5.20
CA GLY A 192 7.80 8.43 -5.92
C GLY A 192 6.46 7.80 -5.56
N VAL A 193 5.61 8.47 -4.79
CA VAL A 193 4.30 7.94 -4.38
C VAL A 193 3.33 7.82 -5.55
N SER A 194 2.42 6.87 -5.45
CA SER A 194 1.35 6.66 -6.42
C SER A 194 0.32 7.80 -6.40
N PRO A 195 -0.61 7.88 -7.39
CA PRO A 195 -1.67 8.87 -7.39
C PRO A 195 -2.60 8.80 -6.17
N TYR A 196 -2.65 7.66 -5.50
CA TYR A 196 -3.42 7.47 -4.28
C TYR A 196 -2.60 7.67 -3.00
N GLY A 197 -1.29 7.88 -3.12
CA GLY A 197 -0.40 8.10 -1.99
C GLY A 197 0.22 6.83 -1.40
N VAL A 198 0.21 5.71 -2.14
CA VAL A 198 0.95 4.49 -1.77
C VAL A 198 2.43 4.69 -2.06
N HIS A 199 3.29 4.30 -1.13
CA HIS A 199 4.74 4.42 -1.26
C HIS A 199 5.35 3.20 -1.95
N HIS A 200 6.49 3.39 -2.57
CA HIS A 200 7.39 2.35 -3.09
C HIS A 200 6.78 1.35 -4.09
N MET A 201 5.66 1.70 -4.74
CA MET A 201 5.04 0.88 -5.80
C MET A 201 5.94 0.69 -7.04
N ALA A 202 7.14 1.23 -7.02
CA ALA A 202 8.21 0.95 -7.97
C ALA A 202 9.55 0.92 -7.20
N GLY A 203 10.24 -0.21 -7.19
CA GLY A 203 11.52 -0.41 -6.50
C GLY A 203 11.38 -0.74 -5.02
N ASN A 204 12.42 -0.49 -4.25
CA ASN A 204 12.62 -0.87 -2.86
C ASN A 204 12.67 -2.39 -2.65
N VAL A 205 11.55 -3.09 -2.54
CA VAL A 205 11.47 -4.56 -2.48
C VAL A 205 10.42 -5.09 -3.45
N TRP A 206 10.50 -6.38 -3.79
CA TRP A 206 9.44 -7.08 -4.51
C TRP A 206 8.28 -7.37 -3.56
N GLU A 207 7.06 -7.23 -4.06
CA GLU A 207 5.85 -7.40 -3.28
C GLU A 207 5.01 -8.58 -3.78
N TRP A 208 4.47 -9.35 -2.84
CA TRP A 208 3.60 -10.49 -3.15
C TRP A 208 2.17 -10.04 -3.42
N VAL A 209 1.57 -10.63 -4.45
CA VAL A 209 0.14 -10.53 -4.75
C VAL A 209 -0.57 -11.87 -4.49
N ALA A 210 -1.89 -11.86 -4.47
CA ALA A 210 -2.69 -13.06 -4.23
C ALA A 210 -2.68 -14.03 -5.41
N ASP A 211 -2.49 -13.51 -6.62
CA ASP A 211 -2.56 -14.28 -7.86
C ASP A 211 -1.34 -15.19 -8.03
N TRP A 212 -1.53 -16.29 -8.73
CA TRP A 212 -0.44 -17.14 -9.17
C TRP A 212 0.08 -16.60 -10.52
N PHE A 213 1.38 -16.57 -10.64
CA PHE A 213 2.00 -16.29 -11.94
C PHE A 213 1.68 -17.44 -12.89
N ASP A 214 0.94 -17.16 -13.93
CA ASP A 214 0.71 -18.05 -15.07
C ASP A 214 1.64 -17.58 -16.19
N GLY A 215 2.73 -18.29 -16.39
CA GLY A 215 3.79 -17.88 -17.33
C GLY A 215 3.38 -17.96 -18.81
N GLY A 216 2.06 -17.95 -19.12
CA GLY A 216 1.52 -17.87 -20.48
C GLY A 216 1.52 -19.21 -21.23
#